data_04a1541b1b34740e121cc6ef4bde60d1
#
_entry.id   04a1541b1b34740e121cc6ef4bde60d1
#
_cell.length_a   1.000
_cell.length_b   1.000
_cell.length_c   1.000
_cell.angle_alpha   90.00
_cell.angle_beta   90.00
_cell.angle_gamma   90.00
#
_symmetry.space_group_name_H-M   'P 1'
#
loop_
_entity.id
_entity.type
_entity.pdbx_description
1 polymer ?
#
loop_
_entity_poly.entity_id
_entity_poly.type
_entity_poly.pdbx_seq_one_letter_code
_entity_poly.pdbx_strand_id
1 'polypeptide(L)'
;MPQAFDAGYFRRYYESRRSRVYGREQIDALARGVTGFIGWFGGPLEAVLDVGAGTGLWKDWFGRNLPDVRYRSLDVSAYACERYGHERRDITRWRGRERFDLVICQGVMPYFDDQGCERAVANMAAMCRGFLYLEAITSRDLREVVDRSRTDVSVHARPASFYRRLLRERFEPLGCGLHHVRGGDKVFYDLERG
;
A
#
# COMPACT_ATOMS: atom_id res chain seq x y z
N MET A 1 -10.65 -20.37 7.79
CA MET A 1 -9.20 -20.65 7.74
C MET A 1 -8.49 -19.38 7.34
N PRO A 2 -7.33 -19.03 7.91
CA PRO A 2 -6.58 -17.89 7.42
C PRO A 2 -6.22 -18.14 5.95
N GLN A 3 -6.31 -17.07 5.13
CA GLN A 3 -5.99 -17.10 3.71
C GLN A 3 -4.54 -17.58 3.50
N ALA A 4 -4.34 -18.63 2.73
CA ALA A 4 -2.99 -19.06 2.36
C ALA A 4 -2.50 -18.23 1.17
N PHE A 5 -1.59 -17.31 1.39
CA PHE A 5 -0.88 -16.56 0.35
C PHE A 5 0.28 -17.39 -0.19
N ASP A 6 -0.03 -18.51 -0.83
CA ASP A 6 0.93 -19.47 -1.38
C ASP A 6 1.20 -19.25 -2.88
N ALA A 7 2.01 -20.11 -3.48
CA ALA A 7 2.31 -20.08 -4.91
C ALA A 7 1.05 -20.17 -5.79
N GLY A 8 0.02 -20.91 -5.37
CA GLY A 8 -1.24 -21.06 -6.09
C GLY A 8 -2.00 -19.74 -6.13
N TYR A 9 -2.06 -19.03 -4.98
CA TYR A 9 -2.64 -17.73 -4.85
C TYR A 9 -1.96 -16.70 -5.77
N PHE A 10 -0.61 -16.60 -5.72
CA PHE A 10 0.13 -15.66 -6.56
C PHE A 10 -0.02 -15.94 -8.04
N ARG A 11 0.04 -17.21 -8.47
CA ARG A 11 -0.21 -17.58 -9.86
C ARG A 11 -1.58 -17.12 -10.33
N ARG A 12 -2.61 -17.31 -9.52
CA ARG A 12 -3.98 -16.97 -9.87
C ARG A 12 -4.20 -15.47 -10.01
N TYR A 13 -3.76 -14.65 -9.05
CA TYR A 13 -4.16 -13.25 -8.95
C TYR A 13 -3.11 -12.24 -9.42
N TYR A 14 -1.83 -12.66 -9.56
CA TYR A 14 -0.75 -11.73 -9.82
C TYR A 14 0.19 -12.11 -10.98
N GLU A 15 0.51 -13.38 -11.17
CA GLU A 15 1.51 -13.80 -12.16
C GLU A 15 0.90 -14.06 -13.55
N SER A 16 -0.33 -14.59 -13.63
CA SER A 16 -0.99 -14.87 -14.89
C SER A 16 -1.41 -13.57 -15.60
N ARG A 17 -0.99 -13.38 -16.84
CA ARG A 17 -1.41 -12.23 -17.67
C ARG A 17 -2.93 -12.14 -17.86
N ARG A 18 -3.65 -13.26 -17.78
CA ARG A 18 -5.11 -13.33 -17.98
C ARG A 18 -5.89 -12.91 -16.74
N SER A 19 -5.35 -13.19 -15.54
CA SER A 19 -6.08 -13.03 -14.27
C SER A 19 -5.45 -12.03 -13.29
N ARG A 20 -4.27 -11.47 -13.59
CA ARG A 20 -3.63 -10.50 -12.70
C ARG A 20 -4.46 -9.22 -12.55
N VAL A 21 -4.52 -8.71 -11.35
CA VAL A 21 -5.22 -7.47 -11.01
C VAL A 21 -4.47 -6.27 -11.59
N TYR A 22 -3.15 -6.19 -11.34
CA TYR A 22 -2.27 -5.14 -11.86
C TYR A 22 -1.13 -5.74 -12.67
N GLY A 23 -0.74 -5.04 -13.73
CA GLY A 23 0.47 -5.30 -14.50
C GLY A 23 1.52 -4.23 -14.26
N ARG A 24 2.70 -4.45 -14.85
CA ARG A 24 3.82 -3.51 -14.75
C ARG A 24 3.42 -2.10 -15.22
N GLU A 25 2.73 -1.96 -16.35
CA GLU A 25 2.36 -0.67 -16.92
C GLU A 25 1.46 0.16 -16.00
N GLN A 26 0.47 -0.50 -15.35
CA GLN A 26 -0.42 0.19 -14.40
C GLN A 26 0.36 0.65 -13.17
N ILE A 27 1.24 -0.20 -12.61
CA ILE A 27 2.06 0.19 -11.47
C ILE A 27 3.11 1.24 -11.86
N ASP A 28 3.70 1.18 -13.05
CA ASP A 28 4.61 2.21 -13.54
C ASP A 28 3.91 3.59 -13.64
N ALA A 29 2.67 3.63 -14.13
CA ALA A 29 1.88 4.86 -14.19
C ALA A 29 1.52 5.39 -12.79
N LEU A 30 1.06 4.50 -11.91
CA LEU A 30 0.70 4.83 -10.52
C LEU A 30 1.90 5.36 -9.74
N ALA A 31 3.04 4.69 -9.83
CA ALA A 31 4.26 5.07 -9.12
C ALA A 31 4.77 6.44 -9.56
N ARG A 32 4.72 6.75 -10.88
CA ARG A 32 5.04 8.10 -11.39
C ARG A 32 4.09 9.16 -10.84
N GLY A 33 2.79 8.87 -10.77
CA GLY A 33 1.80 9.78 -10.18
C GLY A 33 2.09 10.05 -8.71
N VAL A 34 2.24 9.00 -7.91
CA VAL A 34 2.51 9.11 -6.46
C VAL A 34 3.81 9.86 -6.20
N THR A 35 4.91 9.48 -6.84
CA THR A 35 6.22 10.14 -6.64
C THR A 35 6.24 11.56 -7.21
N GLY A 36 5.51 11.81 -8.31
CA GLY A 36 5.34 13.13 -8.89
C GLY A 36 4.62 14.10 -7.94
N PHE A 37 3.53 13.67 -7.30
CA PHE A 37 2.84 14.48 -6.28
C PHE A 37 3.71 14.73 -5.05
N ILE A 38 4.45 13.72 -4.56
CA ILE A 38 5.39 13.90 -3.46
C ILE A 38 6.43 14.97 -3.80
N GLY A 39 6.99 14.92 -5.01
CA GLY A 39 7.93 15.92 -5.50
C GLY A 39 7.29 17.31 -5.64
N TRP A 40 6.05 17.40 -6.15
CA TRP A 40 5.28 18.63 -6.23
C TRP A 40 5.09 19.29 -4.87
N PHE A 41 4.77 18.51 -3.85
CA PHE A 41 4.64 19.00 -2.48
C PHE A 41 5.99 19.26 -1.79
N GLY A 42 7.13 19.15 -2.50
CA GLY A 42 8.46 19.36 -1.95
C GLY A 42 8.86 18.33 -0.90
N GLY A 43 8.30 17.13 -0.97
CA GLY A 43 8.67 16.04 -0.06
C GLY A 43 9.99 15.38 -0.46
N PRO A 44 10.88 15.06 0.50
CA PRO A 44 12.00 14.18 0.21
C PRO A 44 11.50 12.77 -0.12
N LEU A 45 12.26 12.04 -0.92
CA LEU A 45 11.99 10.63 -1.19
C LEU A 45 13.31 9.85 -1.14
N GLU A 46 13.82 9.64 0.06
CA GLU A 46 15.08 8.94 0.34
C GLU A 46 14.85 7.53 0.86
N ALA A 47 13.70 7.29 1.51
CA ALA A 47 13.37 6.02 2.12
C ALA A 47 11.90 5.63 1.90
N VAL A 48 11.67 4.42 1.40
CA VAL A 48 10.34 3.86 1.11
C VAL A 48 10.15 2.54 1.85
N LEU A 49 8.96 2.37 2.45
CA LEU A 49 8.48 1.11 3.00
C LEU A 49 7.28 0.63 2.18
N ASP A 50 7.37 -0.56 1.62
CA ASP A 50 6.30 -1.23 0.89
C ASP A 50 5.73 -2.38 1.73
N VAL A 51 4.47 -2.25 2.12
CA VAL A 51 3.76 -3.19 2.99
C VAL A 51 2.85 -4.08 2.16
N GLY A 52 3.07 -5.39 2.24
CA GLY A 52 2.39 -6.37 1.40
C GLY A 52 2.85 -6.28 -0.06
N ALA A 53 4.17 -6.27 -0.26
CA ALA A 53 4.82 -5.99 -1.54
C ALA A 53 4.50 -6.98 -2.66
N GLY A 54 3.91 -8.13 -2.35
CA GLY A 54 3.38 -9.10 -3.31
C GLY A 54 4.41 -9.58 -4.31
N THR A 55 4.21 -9.29 -5.60
CA THR A 55 5.14 -9.67 -6.68
C THR A 55 6.27 -8.65 -6.91
N GLY A 56 6.39 -7.65 -6.06
CA GLY A 56 7.50 -6.69 -6.08
C GLY A 56 7.45 -5.66 -7.23
N LEU A 57 6.27 -5.37 -7.80
CA LEU A 57 6.16 -4.41 -8.91
C LEU A 57 6.61 -3.00 -8.53
N TRP A 58 6.31 -2.54 -7.33
CA TRP A 58 6.81 -1.27 -6.81
C TRP A 58 8.34 -1.31 -6.60
N LYS A 59 8.87 -2.40 -6.01
CA LYS A 59 10.30 -2.62 -5.82
C LYS A 59 11.05 -2.54 -7.15
N ASP A 60 10.53 -3.22 -8.18
CA ASP A 60 11.10 -3.19 -9.53
C ASP A 60 11.07 -1.79 -10.14
N TRP A 61 9.98 -1.04 -9.88
CA TRP A 61 9.85 0.33 -10.39
C TRP A 61 10.87 1.26 -9.73
N PHE A 62 10.97 1.25 -8.40
CA PHE A 62 11.95 2.06 -7.66
C PHE A 62 13.39 1.72 -8.06
N GLY A 63 13.73 0.44 -8.17
CA GLY A 63 15.07 0.01 -8.59
C GLY A 63 15.46 0.51 -9.98
N ARG A 64 14.49 0.69 -10.89
CA ARG A 64 14.76 1.20 -12.25
C ARG A 64 14.77 2.73 -12.35
N ASN A 65 13.95 3.43 -11.58
CA ASN A 65 13.68 4.85 -11.78
C ASN A 65 14.27 5.74 -10.68
N LEU A 66 14.45 5.21 -9.48
CA LEU A 66 14.98 5.91 -8.31
C LEU A 66 15.92 4.98 -7.51
N PRO A 67 17.03 4.53 -8.10
CA PRO A 67 17.89 3.51 -7.51
C PRO A 67 18.58 3.94 -6.21
N ASP A 68 18.72 5.25 -5.97
CA ASP A 68 19.34 5.79 -4.76
C ASP A 68 18.37 5.82 -3.56
N VAL A 69 17.07 5.57 -3.80
CA VAL A 69 16.06 5.48 -2.74
C VAL A 69 16.25 4.19 -1.96
N ARG A 70 16.41 4.29 -0.66
CA ARG A 70 16.44 3.13 0.23
C ARG A 70 15.07 2.49 0.30
N TYR A 71 14.92 1.36 -0.39
CA TYR A 71 13.64 0.65 -0.51
C TYR A 71 13.60 -0.57 0.39
N ARG A 72 12.61 -0.64 1.25
CA ARG A 72 12.33 -1.78 2.13
C ARG A 72 10.96 -2.34 1.84
N SER A 73 10.85 -3.65 1.66
CA SER A 73 9.60 -4.31 1.33
C SER A 73 9.29 -5.45 2.30
N LEU A 74 8.03 -5.53 2.70
CA LEU A 74 7.51 -6.52 3.64
C LEU A 74 6.39 -7.33 3.01
N ASP A 75 6.32 -8.61 3.35
CA ASP A 75 5.15 -9.45 3.06
C ASP A 75 4.96 -10.50 4.17
N VAL A 76 3.73 -11.00 4.34
CA VAL A 76 3.44 -12.11 5.26
C VAL A 76 3.65 -13.47 4.61
N SER A 77 3.55 -13.52 3.28
CA SER A 77 3.70 -14.73 2.47
C SER A 77 5.15 -15.21 2.46
N ALA A 78 5.37 -16.44 2.90
CA ALA A 78 6.67 -17.07 2.77
C ALA A 78 7.09 -17.20 1.30
N TYR A 79 6.14 -17.55 0.42
CA TYR A 79 6.38 -17.65 -1.02
C TYR A 79 6.82 -16.31 -1.63
N ALA A 80 6.10 -15.22 -1.34
CA ALA A 80 6.45 -13.91 -1.88
C ALA A 80 7.83 -13.43 -1.35
N CYS A 81 8.10 -13.64 -0.07
CA CYS A 81 9.39 -13.28 0.52
C CYS A 81 10.55 -14.02 -0.13
N GLU A 82 10.43 -15.33 -0.29
CA GLU A 82 11.45 -16.16 -0.93
C GLU A 82 11.62 -15.81 -2.42
N ARG A 83 10.51 -15.68 -3.14
CA ARG A 83 10.51 -15.50 -4.60
C ARG A 83 10.95 -14.12 -5.05
N TYR A 84 10.57 -13.04 -4.30
CA TYR A 84 10.77 -11.64 -4.70
C TYR A 84 11.66 -10.86 -3.74
N GLY A 85 12.19 -11.52 -2.69
CA GLY A 85 13.17 -10.93 -1.78
C GLY A 85 12.59 -9.87 -0.86
N HIS A 86 11.46 -10.17 -0.20
CA HIS A 86 10.88 -9.31 0.82
C HIS A 86 11.24 -9.80 2.23
N GLU A 87 11.19 -8.90 3.21
CA GLU A 87 11.26 -9.30 4.60
C GLU A 87 9.92 -9.91 5.04
N ARG A 88 9.98 -11.07 5.67
CA ARG A 88 8.76 -11.69 6.20
C ARG A 88 8.30 -11.01 7.48
N ARG A 89 7.31 -10.13 7.38
CA ARG A 89 6.74 -9.37 8.50
C ARG A 89 5.23 -9.23 8.37
N ASP A 90 4.55 -9.27 9.50
CA ASP A 90 3.13 -8.95 9.63
C ASP A 90 2.98 -7.53 10.19
N ILE A 91 2.51 -6.60 9.37
CA ILE A 91 2.33 -5.19 9.74
C ILE A 91 1.36 -4.99 10.91
N THR A 92 0.47 -5.92 11.16
CA THR A 92 -0.45 -5.84 12.29
C THR A 92 0.24 -6.11 13.64
N ARG A 93 1.44 -6.71 13.61
CA ARG A 93 2.22 -7.13 14.79
C ARG A 93 3.61 -6.54 14.84
N TRP A 94 4.11 -6.07 13.70
CA TRP A 94 5.48 -5.57 13.58
C TRP A 94 5.52 -4.05 13.35
N ARG A 95 6.43 -3.41 14.06
CA ARG A 95 6.82 -2.02 13.90
C ARG A 95 8.33 -1.89 14.05
N GLY A 96 8.99 -1.37 13.01
CA GLY A 96 10.41 -1.02 13.04
C GLY A 96 10.67 0.31 13.76
N ARG A 97 11.94 0.61 13.99
CA ARG A 97 12.38 1.92 14.53
C ARG A 97 12.67 2.95 13.44
N GLU A 98 12.90 2.47 12.23
CA GLU A 98 13.18 3.30 11.06
C GLU A 98 11.95 4.05 10.60
N ARG A 99 12.15 5.25 10.05
CA ARG A 99 11.08 6.08 9.49
C ARG A 99 11.30 6.29 8.00
N PHE A 100 10.20 6.38 7.25
CA PHE A 100 10.16 6.41 5.80
C PHE A 100 9.44 7.65 5.30
N ASP A 101 9.91 8.21 4.18
CA ASP A 101 9.27 9.35 3.52
C ASP A 101 7.98 8.97 2.85
N LEU A 102 7.93 7.74 2.33
CA LEU A 102 6.74 7.13 1.75
C LEU A 102 6.53 5.73 2.35
N VAL A 103 5.32 5.49 2.82
CA VAL A 103 4.81 4.14 3.12
C VAL A 103 3.78 3.77 2.08
N ILE A 104 3.92 2.61 1.45
CA ILE A 104 2.99 2.06 0.46
C ILE A 104 2.22 0.92 1.11
N CYS A 105 0.89 0.90 0.96
CA CYS A 105 0.01 -0.18 1.39
C CYS A 105 -1.10 -0.37 0.34
N GLN A 106 -0.81 -1.14 -0.70
CA GLN A 106 -1.73 -1.35 -1.81
C GLN A 106 -2.41 -2.71 -1.73
N GLY A 107 -3.75 -2.71 -1.60
CA GLY A 107 -4.55 -3.93 -1.64
C GLY A 107 -4.42 -4.86 -0.42
N VAL A 108 -3.84 -4.41 0.70
CA VAL A 108 -3.52 -5.24 1.88
C VAL A 108 -4.60 -5.18 2.96
N MET A 109 -5.11 -3.98 3.23
CA MET A 109 -6.03 -3.73 4.34
C MET A 109 -7.30 -4.62 4.35
N PRO A 110 -7.88 -4.99 3.20
CA PRO A 110 -9.08 -5.83 3.17
C PRO A 110 -8.88 -7.25 3.73
N TYR A 111 -7.65 -7.71 3.89
CA TYR A 111 -7.35 -9.04 4.46
C TYR A 111 -7.32 -9.07 6.00
N PHE A 112 -7.31 -7.90 6.65
CA PHE A 112 -7.30 -7.82 8.10
C PHE A 112 -8.72 -7.73 8.68
N ASP A 113 -8.91 -8.23 9.90
CA ASP A 113 -10.05 -7.86 10.73
C ASP A 113 -9.97 -6.38 11.17
N ASP A 114 -11.00 -5.87 11.84
CA ASP A 114 -11.05 -4.45 12.22
C ASP A 114 -9.89 -4.06 13.13
N GLN A 115 -9.57 -4.88 14.13
CA GLN A 115 -8.44 -4.65 15.01
C GLN A 115 -7.10 -4.75 14.29
N GLY A 116 -6.98 -5.65 13.30
CA GLY A 116 -5.82 -5.75 12.43
C GLY A 116 -5.61 -4.48 11.62
N CYS A 117 -6.70 -3.91 11.07
CA CYS A 117 -6.65 -2.62 10.37
C CYS A 117 -6.17 -1.49 11.28
N GLU A 118 -6.69 -1.41 12.51
CA GLU A 118 -6.27 -0.40 13.51
C GLU A 118 -4.78 -0.51 13.83
N ARG A 119 -4.31 -1.74 14.11
CA ARG A 119 -2.89 -1.99 14.39
C ARG A 119 -2.00 -1.68 13.20
N ALA A 120 -2.41 -2.08 11.99
CA ALA A 120 -1.65 -1.81 10.77
C ALA A 120 -1.49 -0.31 10.53
N VAL A 121 -2.58 0.47 10.63
CA VAL A 121 -2.53 1.94 10.48
C VAL A 121 -1.65 2.57 11.56
N ALA A 122 -1.76 2.14 12.82
CA ALA A 122 -0.92 2.65 13.91
C ALA A 122 0.56 2.36 13.67
N ASN A 123 0.92 1.16 13.21
CA ASN A 123 2.30 0.77 12.93
C ASN A 123 2.85 1.52 11.71
N MET A 124 2.09 1.63 10.62
CA MET A 124 2.48 2.42 9.45
C MET A 124 2.68 3.89 9.79
N ALA A 125 1.76 4.50 10.56
CA ALA A 125 1.89 5.89 10.97
C ALA A 125 3.14 6.15 11.84
N ALA A 126 3.47 5.21 12.74
CA ALA A 126 4.67 5.34 13.57
C ALA A 126 5.98 5.28 12.76
N MET A 127 5.96 4.60 11.61
CA MET A 127 7.10 4.49 10.69
C MET A 127 7.07 5.52 9.55
N CYS A 128 5.96 6.23 9.35
CA CYS A 128 5.83 7.26 8.34
C CYS A 128 6.28 8.63 8.88
N ARG A 129 7.10 9.35 8.11
CA ARG A 129 7.47 10.76 8.41
C ARG A 129 6.99 11.75 7.34
N GLY A 130 6.43 11.26 6.23
CA GLY A 130 5.97 12.05 5.12
C GLY A 130 4.63 11.56 4.59
N PHE A 131 4.65 10.68 3.62
CA PHE A 131 3.47 10.28 2.85
C PHE A 131 3.10 8.81 3.05
N LEU A 132 1.81 8.54 3.02
CA LEU A 132 1.23 7.20 2.93
C LEU A 132 0.44 7.10 1.61
N TYR A 133 0.79 6.15 0.77
CA TYR A 133 -0.10 5.70 -0.29
C TYR A 133 -0.86 4.47 0.20
N LEU A 134 -2.18 4.58 0.31
CA LEU A 134 -3.04 3.48 0.73
C LEU A 134 -4.17 3.27 -0.27
N GLU A 135 -4.27 2.04 -0.77
CA GLU A 135 -5.38 1.57 -1.58
C GLU A 135 -6.04 0.37 -0.90
N ALA A 136 -7.35 0.41 -0.79
CA ALA A 136 -8.14 -0.69 -0.26
C ALA A 136 -9.46 -0.80 -1.03
N ILE A 137 -9.78 -1.99 -1.51
CA ILE A 137 -11.08 -2.29 -2.12
C ILE A 137 -12.17 -2.15 -1.06
N THR A 138 -13.17 -1.32 -1.37
CA THR A 138 -14.32 -1.09 -0.49
C THR A 138 -15.49 -2.01 -0.83
N SER A 139 -16.50 -2.05 0.04
CA SER A 139 -17.74 -2.77 -0.23
C SER A 139 -18.49 -2.23 -1.46
N ARG A 140 -18.33 -0.95 -1.80
CA ARG A 140 -18.88 -0.36 -3.01
C ARG A 140 -18.12 -0.83 -4.25
N ASP A 141 -16.77 -0.83 -4.19
CA ASP A 141 -15.95 -1.28 -5.31
C ASP A 141 -16.20 -2.76 -5.65
N LEU A 142 -16.37 -3.61 -4.64
CA LEU A 142 -16.72 -5.03 -4.82
C LEU A 142 -18.06 -5.24 -5.54
N ARG A 143 -19.01 -4.28 -5.43
CA ARG A 143 -20.30 -4.37 -6.11
C ARG A 143 -20.29 -3.76 -7.50
N GLU A 144 -19.59 -2.63 -7.67
CA GLU A 144 -19.79 -1.73 -8.82
C GLU A 144 -18.60 -1.68 -9.79
N VAL A 145 -17.39 -2.00 -9.32
CA VAL A 145 -16.15 -1.73 -10.08
C VAL A 145 -15.32 -3.00 -10.34
N VAL A 146 -15.24 -3.89 -9.36
CA VAL A 146 -14.29 -4.99 -9.36
C VAL A 146 -14.69 -6.11 -10.31
N ASP A 147 -13.77 -6.51 -11.18
CA ASP A 147 -13.88 -7.78 -11.92
C ASP A 147 -13.62 -8.96 -10.96
N ARG A 148 -14.70 -9.60 -10.51
CA ARG A 148 -14.67 -10.71 -9.56
C ARG A 148 -13.97 -11.97 -10.09
N SER A 149 -13.78 -12.09 -11.40
CA SER A 149 -13.05 -13.21 -11.99
C SER A 149 -11.54 -13.08 -11.81
N ARG A 150 -11.06 -11.85 -11.62
CA ARG A 150 -9.64 -11.48 -11.52
C ARG A 150 -9.22 -11.04 -10.13
N THR A 151 -10.17 -10.75 -9.26
CA THR A 151 -9.90 -10.19 -7.94
C THR A 151 -10.27 -11.20 -6.86
N ASP A 152 -9.40 -11.33 -5.85
CA ASP A 152 -9.73 -12.07 -4.65
C ASP A 152 -10.84 -11.35 -3.87
N VAL A 153 -11.99 -11.99 -3.78
CA VAL A 153 -13.15 -11.47 -3.07
C VAL A 153 -13.31 -12.06 -1.67
N SER A 154 -12.38 -12.92 -1.24
CA SER A 154 -12.35 -13.51 0.11
C SER A 154 -11.74 -12.52 1.11
N VAL A 155 -12.35 -11.34 1.20
CA VAL A 155 -11.86 -10.20 1.98
C VAL A 155 -12.95 -9.65 2.89
N HIS A 156 -12.55 -8.87 3.89
CA HIS A 156 -13.48 -8.11 4.73
C HIS A 156 -14.01 -6.89 3.97
N ALA A 157 -15.23 -6.99 3.45
CA ALA A 157 -15.87 -5.90 2.71
C ALA A 157 -16.29 -4.76 3.64
N ARG A 158 -15.61 -3.61 3.56
CA ARG A 158 -15.88 -2.42 4.39
C ARG A 158 -16.20 -1.20 3.54
N PRO A 159 -17.02 -0.26 4.04
CA PRO A 159 -17.25 1.01 3.36
C PRO A 159 -15.98 1.90 3.43
N ALA A 160 -15.83 2.83 2.49
CA ALA A 160 -14.71 3.79 2.47
C ALA A 160 -14.64 4.62 3.77
N SER A 161 -15.78 4.90 4.40
CA SER A 161 -15.86 5.63 5.68
C SER A 161 -15.11 4.93 6.82
N PHE A 162 -15.03 3.59 6.79
CA PHE A 162 -14.24 2.83 7.76
C PHE A 162 -12.75 3.19 7.67
N TYR A 163 -12.17 3.13 6.47
CA TYR A 163 -10.76 3.45 6.24
C TYR A 163 -10.46 4.93 6.50
N ARG A 164 -11.33 5.84 6.05
CA ARG A 164 -11.19 7.27 6.32
C ARG A 164 -11.18 7.58 7.81
N ARG A 165 -12.03 6.92 8.61
CA ARG A 165 -12.04 7.08 10.07
C ARG A 165 -10.73 6.64 10.70
N LEU A 166 -10.15 5.50 10.28
CA LEU A 166 -8.87 5.00 10.80
C LEU A 166 -7.71 5.93 10.48
N LEU A 167 -7.72 6.54 9.29
CA LEU A 167 -6.61 7.37 8.82
C LEU A 167 -6.64 8.79 9.39
N ARG A 168 -7.82 9.39 9.55
CA ARG A 168 -8.01 10.81 9.85
C ARG A 168 -7.27 11.34 11.08
N GLU A 169 -7.00 10.49 12.07
CA GLU A 169 -6.29 10.89 13.29
C GLU A 169 -4.79 11.07 13.07
N ARG A 170 -4.24 10.40 12.06
CA ARG A 170 -2.79 10.32 11.81
C ARG A 170 -2.36 10.90 10.48
N PHE A 171 -3.29 11.00 9.54
CA PHE A 171 -3.02 11.44 8.18
C PHE A 171 -4.06 12.44 7.68
N GLU A 172 -3.63 13.31 6.78
CA GLU A 172 -4.46 14.21 5.99
C GLU A 172 -4.59 13.64 4.57
N PRO A 173 -5.80 13.47 4.02
CA PRO A 173 -5.99 13.00 2.66
C PRO A 173 -5.59 14.08 1.65
N LEU A 174 -4.90 13.68 0.57
CA LEU A 174 -4.51 14.53 -0.56
C LEU A 174 -5.20 14.11 -1.87
N GLY A 175 -6.00 13.05 -1.84
CA GLY A 175 -6.64 12.47 -3.01
C GLY A 175 -5.89 11.27 -3.59
N CYS A 176 -6.57 10.51 -4.46
CA CYS A 176 -6.03 9.34 -5.18
C CYS A 176 -5.30 8.32 -4.30
N GLY A 177 -5.73 8.13 -3.04
CA GLY A 177 -5.07 7.22 -2.10
C GLY A 177 -3.80 7.77 -1.44
N LEU A 178 -3.37 8.97 -1.80
CA LEU A 178 -2.23 9.64 -1.17
C LEU A 178 -2.68 10.43 0.07
N HIS A 179 -1.88 10.32 1.12
CA HIS A 179 -2.10 10.98 2.40
C HIS A 179 -0.78 11.54 2.90
N HIS A 180 -0.82 12.62 3.68
CA HIS A 180 0.34 13.15 4.39
C HIS A 180 0.21 12.94 5.90
N VAL A 181 1.34 12.72 6.58
CA VAL A 181 1.34 12.56 8.03
C VAL A 181 0.85 13.84 8.71
N ARG A 182 -0.09 13.73 9.65
CA ARG A 182 -0.66 14.87 10.34
C ARG A 182 0.38 15.52 11.26
N GLY A 183 0.42 16.86 11.25
CA GLY A 183 1.43 17.63 11.99
C GLY A 183 2.82 17.61 11.36
N GLY A 184 2.96 17.16 10.11
CA GLY A 184 4.18 17.29 9.32
C GLY A 184 4.44 18.75 8.88
N ASP A 185 5.54 18.97 8.21
CA ASP A 185 6.05 20.30 7.82
C ASP A 185 5.45 20.85 6.51
N LYS A 186 4.60 20.12 5.84
CA LYS A 186 4.02 20.51 4.55
C LYS A 186 2.75 21.31 4.73
N VAL A 187 2.59 22.32 3.87
CA VAL A 187 1.39 23.15 3.77
C VAL A 187 0.69 22.81 2.47
N PHE A 188 -0.58 22.48 2.56
CA PHE A 188 -1.43 22.16 1.41
C PHE A 188 -2.49 23.23 1.24
N TYR A 189 -2.79 23.60 -0.01
CA TYR A 189 -3.93 24.45 -0.31
C TYR A 189 -5.24 23.71 -0.03
N ASP A 190 -6.32 24.48 0.18
CA ASP A 190 -7.62 23.91 0.56
C ASP A 190 -8.15 22.90 -0.46
N LEU A 191 -7.98 23.16 -1.75
CA LEU A 191 -8.38 22.24 -2.83
C LEU A 191 -7.44 21.05 -3.06
N GLU A 192 -6.31 20.99 -2.40
CA GLU A 192 -5.40 19.83 -2.42
C GLU A 192 -5.77 18.79 -1.35
N ARG A 193 -6.61 19.19 -0.41
CA ARG A 193 -7.10 18.32 0.65
C ARG A 193 -8.38 17.61 0.17
N GLY A 194 -8.34 16.27 0.20
CA GLY A 194 -9.43 15.41 -0.25
C GLY A 194 -10.52 15.13 0.80
#